data_728593f844ff4bca67ace6d7c6215ae0
#
_entry.id   728593f844ff4bca67ace6d7c6215ae0
#
_cell.length_a   1.000
_cell.length_b   1.000
_cell.length_c   1.000
_cell.angle_alpha   90.00
_cell.angle_beta   90.00
_cell.angle_gamma   90.00
#
_symmetry.space_group_name_H-M   'P 1'
#
loop_
_entity.id
_entity.type
_entity.pdbx_description
1 polymer ?
#
loop_
_entity_poly.entity_id
_entity_poly.type
_entity_poly.pdbx_seq_one_letter_code
_entity_poly.pdbx_strand_id
1 'polypeptide(L)'
;MPGERLERFKHRVRPTLQELAYRLQLRSFFYRYEYMFSPRQLCFLCAAISEVRDAEGSVVEIGCAFGNTAVFLNQHMDHEGIDKRYVCVDTFSGFTSSDVAFEGQVRGKDVEGLDVFFSSNKRKWFEFTLGINGVDRAEVIESDVAALDIGRMGPVAFCLIDVDLYLPVRAALAGLFDVLSPGGMIVVDDCFEHQRYDGAYQAYTEFVAAHALPAIVVLGKLGIIRKAAPGQPKHGEASVADA
;
A
#
# COMPACT_ATOMS: atom_id res chain seq x y z
N MET A 1 7.71 -30.69 -24.50
CA MET A 1 7.78 -29.23 -24.42
C MET A 1 8.96 -28.84 -23.58
N PRO A 2 9.77 -27.80 -23.94
CA PRO A 2 10.94 -27.41 -23.14
C PRO A 2 10.62 -27.01 -21.70
N GLY A 3 9.46 -26.39 -21.46
CA GLY A 3 9.04 -25.97 -20.11
C GLY A 3 8.78 -27.11 -19.13
N GLU A 4 8.19 -28.21 -19.57
CA GLU A 4 7.94 -29.37 -18.71
C GLU A 4 9.21 -30.07 -18.22
N ARG A 5 10.25 -30.09 -19.07
CA ARG A 5 11.55 -30.67 -18.67
C ARG A 5 12.23 -29.81 -17.60
N LEU A 6 12.14 -28.48 -17.71
CA LEU A 6 12.69 -27.56 -16.74
C LEU A 6 11.96 -27.66 -15.39
N GLU A 7 10.63 -27.74 -15.40
CA GLU A 7 9.84 -27.92 -14.17
C GLU A 7 10.15 -29.27 -13.49
N ARG A 8 10.21 -30.37 -14.23
CA ARG A 8 10.62 -31.66 -13.68
C ARG A 8 12.04 -31.63 -13.11
N PHE A 9 12.97 -30.92 -13.72
CA PHE A 9 14.31 -30.74 -13.21
C PHE A 9 14.30 -29.93 -11.89
N LYS A 10 13.56 -28.81 -11.84
CA LYS A 10 13.39 -28.02 -10.60
C LYS A 10 12.81 -28.85 -9.47
N HIS A 11 11.76 -29.63 -9.74
CA HIS A 11 11.16 -30.52 -8.73
C HIS A 11 12.13 -31.60 -8.22
N ARG A 12 13.07 -32.04 -9.04
CA ARG A 12 14.05 -33.07 -8.66
C ARG A 12 15.23 -32.53 -7.85
N VAL A 13 15.68 -31.31 -8.18
CA VAL A 13 16.85 -30.68 -7.55
C VAL A 13 16.46 -29.90 -6.28
N ARG A 14 15.27 -29.30 -6.25
CA ARG A 14 14.79 -28.49 -5.14
C ARG A 14 14.87 -29.19 -3.77
N PRO A 15 14.42 -30.46 -3.59
CA PRO A 15 14.52 -31.13 -2.29
C PRO A 15 15.94 -31.28 -1.80
N THR A 16 16.92 -31.59 -2.70
CA THR A 16 18.32 -31.72 -2.34
C THR A 16 18.91 -30.37 -1.92
N LEU A 17 18.59 -29.29 -2.62
CA LEU A 17 19.02 -27.95 -2.26
C LEU A 17 18.38 -27.49 -0.93
N GLN A 18 17.12 -27.81 -0.70
CA GLN A 18 16.45 -27.50 0.55
C GLN A 18 17.06 -28.26 1.73
N GLU A 19 17.39 -29.56 1.55
CA GLU A 19 18.05 -30.33 2.59
C GLU A 19 19.43 -29.76 2.94
N LEU A 20 20.21 -29.37 1.93
CA LEU A 20 21.50 -28.71 2.15
C LEU A 20 21.29 -27.34 2.86
N ALA A 21 20.34 -26.54 2.41
CA ALA A 21 20.01 -25.26 3.03
C ALA A 21 19.55 -25.43 4.49
N TYR A 22 18.77 -26.50 4.79
CA TYR A 22 18.36 -26.84 6.15
C TYR A 22 19.58 -27.17 7.04
N ARG A 23 20.47 -28.02 6.58
CA ARG A 23 21.69 -28.37 7.33
C ARG A 23 22.61 -27.17 7.58
N LEU A 24 22.68 -26.25 6.62
CA LEU A 24 23.45 -25.00 6.71
C LEU A 24 22.68 -23.85 7.38
N GLN A 25 21.45 -24.08 7.84
CA GLN A 25 20.58 -23.06 8.47
C GLN A 25 20.36 -21.80 7.58
N LEU A 26 20.32 -21.98 6.25
CA LEU A 26 20.08 -20.92 5.30
C LEU A 26 18.59 -20.59 5.20
N ARG A 27 18.12 -19.71 6.07
CA ARG A 27 16.70 -19.37 6.25
C ARG A 27 16.03 -18.87 4.98
N SER A 28 16.73 -18.18 4.09
CA SER A 28 16.21 -17.63 2.83
C SER A 28 15.71 -18.69 1.83
N PHE A 29 16.04 -19.97 2.03
CA PHE A 29 15.52 -21.08 1.21
C PHE A 29 14.17 -21.62 1.70
N PHE A 30 13.64 -21.10 2.80
CA PHE A 30 12.39 -21.54 3.39
C PHE A 30 11.35 -20.42 3.35
N TYR A 31 10.08 -20.83 3.23
CA TYR A 31 8.99 -19.86 3.20
C TYR A 31 8.89 -19.10 4.52
N ARG A 32 8.72 -17.79 4.41
CA ARG A 32 8.50 -16.88 5.52
C ARG A 32 7.25 -16.06 5.26
N TYR A 33 6.59 -15.63 6.32
CA TYR A 33 5.59 -14.60 6.22
C TYR A 33 6.31 -13.24 6.11
N GLU A 34 6.24 -12.62 4.94
CA GLU A 34 7.00 -11.40 4.60
C GLU A 34 6.09 -10.22 4.24
N TYR A 35 4.87 -10.20 4.76
CA TYR A 35 3.99 -9.06 4.62
C TYR A 35 4.17 -8.10 5.80
N MET A 36 4.12 -6.79 5.52
CA MET A 36 4.13 -5.74 6.53
C MET A 36 2.76 -5.59 7.21
N PHE A 37 1.72 -6.16 6.60
CA PHE A 37 0.37 -6.26 7.14
C PHE A 37 0.10 -7.61 7.80
N SER A 38 -0.60 -7.61 8.92
CA SER A 38 -1.12 -8.85 9.50
C SER A 38 -2.18 -9.48 8.59
N PRO A 39 -2.48 -10.79 8.73
CA PRO A 39 -3.56 -11.42 7.96
C PRO A 39 -4.90 -10.71 8.07
N ARG A 40 -5.27 -10.19 9.26
CA ARG A 40 -6.51 -9.42 9.45
C ARG A 40 -6.50 -8.12 8.63
N GLN A 41 -5.38 -7.43 8.57
CA GLN A 41 -5.23 -6.20 7.80
C GLN A 41 -5.29 -6.49 6.29
N LEU A 42 -4.64 -7.55 5.81
CA LEU A 42 -4.74 -7.98 4.40
C LEU A 42 -6.18 -8.35 4.02
N CYS A 43 -6.90 -9.11 4.86
CA CYS A 43 -8.32 -9.41 4.64
C CYS A 43 -9.17 -8.13 4.60
N PHE A 44 -8.87 -7.15 5.45
CA PHE A 44 -9.55 -5.86 5.44
C PHE A 44 -9.31 -5.10 4.14
N LEU A 45 -8.06 -5.04 3.64
CA LEU A 45 -7.74 -4.39 2.36
C LEU A 45 -8.47 -5.05 1.19
N CYS A 46 -8.53 -6.38 1.15
CA CYS A 46 -9.34 -7.11 0.18
C CYS A 46 -10.82 -6.74 0.25
N ALA A 47 -11.39 -6.75 1.45
CA ALA A 47 -12.81 -6.38 1.65
C ALA A 47 -13.07 -4.93 1.24
N ALA A 48 -12.15 -4.01 1.54
CA ALA A 48 -12.23 -2.60 1.16
C ALA A 48 -12.23 -2.41 -0.36
N ILE A 49 -11.37 -3.13 -1.09
CA ILE A 49 -11.36 -3.12 -2.57
C ILE A 49 -12.68 -3.70 -3.11
N SER A 50 -13.17 -4.80 -2.53
CA SER A 50 -14.45 -5.40 -2.95
C SER A 50 -15.63 -4.48 -2.68
N GLU A 51 -15.62 -3.72 -1.58
CA GLU A 51 -16.66 -2.75 -1.24
C GLU A 51 -16.78 -1.62 -2.28
N VAL A 52 -15.64 -1.15 -2.80
CA VAL A 52 -15.60 -0.06 -3.77
C VAL A 52 -15.54 -0.55 -5.22
N ARG A 53 -15.86 -1.82 -5.47
CA ARG A 53 -15.75 -2.42 -6.81
C ARG A 53 -16.57 -1.69 -7.89
N ASP A 54 -17.71 -1.11 -7.52
CA ASP A 54 -18.60 -0.38 -8.43
C ASP A 54 -18.29 1.11 -8.49
N ALA A 55 -17.42 1.65 -7.63
CA ALA A 55 -16.94 3.01 -7.74
C ALA A 55 -16.07 3.17 -8.99
N GLU A 56 -16.19 4.30 -9.70
CA GLU A 56 -15.39 4.57 -10.88
C GLU A 56 -13.90 4.71 -10.53
N GLY A 57 -13.02 4.24 -11.41
CA GLY A 57 -11.60 4.51 -11.31
C GLY A 57 -10.74 3.32 -10.90
N SER A 58 -9.47 3.64 -10.69
CA SER A 58 -8.40 2.67 -10.42
C SER A 58 -8.28 2.32 -8.94
N VAL A 59 -7.56 1.22 -8.70
CA VAL A 59 -6.95 0.90 -7.41
C VAL A 59 -5.52 1.45 -7.45
N VAL A 60 -5.12 2.19 -6.42
CA VAL A 60 -3.80 2.83 -6.32
C VAL A 60 -3.10 2.34 -5.05
N GLU A 61 -1.81 2.07 -5.15
CA GLU A 61 -0.92 1.77 -4.02
C GLU A 61 0.26 2.75 -4.07
N ILE A 62 0.39 3.59 -3.05
CA ILE A 62 1.50 4.54 -2.89
C ILE A 62 2.39 4.03 -1.77
N GLY A 63 3.64 3.66 -2.12
CA GLY A 63 4.53 2.89 -1.28
C GLY A 63 4.30 1.38 -1.46
N CYS A 64 4.85 0.79 -2.50
CA CYS A 64 4.65 -0.62 -2.83
C CYS A 64 5.87 -1.50 -2.52
N ALA A 65 6.97 -0.91 -2.11
CA ALA A 65 8.19 -1.60 -1.69
C ALA A 65 8.57 -2.79 -2.60
N PHE A 66 8.55 -4.02 -2.10
CA PHE A 66 8.93 -5.23 -2.85
C PHE A 66 7.77 -5.88 -3.60
N GLY A 67 6.54 -5.34 -3.50
CA GLY A 67 5.37 -5.79 -4.24
C GLY A 67 4.55 -6.90 -3.59
N ASN A 68 4.85 -7.30 -2.36
CA ASN A 68 4.10 -8.38 -1.70
C ASN A 68 2.61 -8.03 -1.56
N THR A 69 2.30 -6.81 -1.12
CA THR A 69 0.92 -6.31 -0.99
C THR A 69 0.27 -6.16 -2.35
N ALA A 70 0.97 -5.57 -3.33
CA ALA A 70 0.48 -5.43 -4.70
C ALA A 70 0.09 -6.78 -5.31
N VAL A 71 0.94 -7.81 -5.18
CA VAL A 71 0.64 -9.18 -5.65
C VAL A 71 -0.59 -9.72 -4.95
N PHE A 72 -0.66 -9.61 -3.62
CA PHE A 72 -1.78 -10.16 -2.83
C PHE A 72 -3.12 -9.54 -3.23
N LEU A 73 -3.17 -8.22 -3.35
CA LEU A 73 -4.39 -7.49 -3.71
C LEU A 73 -4.79 -7.74 -5.17
N ASN A 74 -3.84 -7.85 -6.10
CA ASN A 74 -4.15 -8.20 -7.50
C ASN A 74 -4.69 -9.62 -7.63
N GLN A 75 -4.13 -10.59 -6.92
CA GLN A 75 -4.67 -11.96 -6.90
C GLN A 75 -6.10 -12.00 -6.32
N HIS A 76 -6.39 -11.19 -5.29
CA HIS A 76 -7.75 -11.03 -4.80
C HIS A 76 -8.67 -10.44 -5.88
N MET A 77 -8.25 -9.36 -6.55
CA MET A 77 -9.04 -8.74 -7.62
C MET A 77 -9.33 -9.72 -8.76
N ASP A 78 -8.34 -10.53 -9.15
CA ASP A 78 -8.51 -11.56 -10.17
C ASP A 78 -9.55 -12.63 -9.76
N HIS A 79 -9.45 -13.08 -8.50
CA HIS A 79 -10.38 -14.08 -7.95
C HIS A 79 -11.82 -13.57 -7.90
N GLU A 80 -12.01 -12.31 -7.51
CA GLU A 80 -13.32 -11.65 -7.39
C GLU A 80 -13.86 -11.10 -8.72
N GLY A 81 -13.07 -11.18 -9.81
CA GLY A 81 -13.44 -10.61 -11.10
C GLY A 81 -13.56 -9.08 -11.07
N ILE A 82 -12.71 -8.42 -10.28
CA ILE A 82 -12.65 -6.95 -10.20
C ILE A 82 -11.71 -6.45 -11.29
N ASP A 83 -12.28 -5.99 -12.40
CA ASP A 83 -11.54 -5.48 -13.56
C ASP A 83 -11.29 -3.96 -13.41
N LYS A 84 -10.37 -3.61 -12.51
CA LYS A 84 -9.88 -2.23 -12.36
C LYS A 84 -8.39 -2.15 -12.69
N ARG A 85 -7.98 -1.03 -13.26
CA ARG A 85 -6.56 -0.67 -13.39
C ARG A 85 -5.93 -0.61 -12.00
N TYR A 86 -4.72 -1.14 -11.85
CA TYR A 86 -3.94 -1.08 -10.61
C TYR A 86 -2.70 -0.21 -10.84
N VAL A 87 -2.50 0.81 -10.02
CA VAL A 87 -1.38 1.75 -10.17
C VAL A 87 -0.50 1.67 -8.94
N CYS A 88 0.78 1.38 -9.14
CA CYS A 88 1.81 1.32 -8.11
C CYS A 88 2.71 2.54 -8.22
N VAL A 89 2.85 3.30 -7.14
CA VAL A 89 3.76 4.46 -7.06
C VAL A 89 4.78 4.23 -5.95
N ASP A 90 6.05 4.33 -6.28
CA ASP A 90 7.14 4.20 -5.31
C ASP A 90 8.39 4.93 -5.84
N THR A 91 9.25 5.39 -4.96
CA THR A 91 10.56 5.94 -5.33
C THR A 91 11.52 4.85 -5.81
N PHE A 92 11.29 3.59 -5.39
CA PHE A 92 12.20 2.45 -5.56
C PHE A 92 13.65 2.72 -5.11
N SER A 93 13.81 3.68 -4.22
CA SER A 93 15.11 4.08 -3.67
C SER A 93 15.07 4.39 -2.17
N GLY A 94 13.93 4.14 -1.52
CA GLY A 94 13.67 4.45 -0.11
C GLY A 94 13.14 5.86 0.10
N PHE A 95 13.25 6.36 1.32
CA PHE A 95 12.80 7.70 1.68
C PHE A 95 13.66 8.78 1.03
N THR A 96 13.08 9.92 0.67
CA THR A 96 13.84 11.05 0.15
C THR A 96 14.61 11.74 1.27
N SER A 97 15.75 12.36 0.92
CA SER A 97 16.55 13.10 1.91
C SER A 97 15.79 14.28 2.52
N SER A 98 14.88 14.90 1.76
CA SER A 98 14.02 15.98 2.23
C SER A 98 13.02 15.50 3.28
N ASP A 99 12.42 14.33 3.08
CA ASP A 99 11.44 13.76 4.03
C ASP A 99 12.13 13.37 5.33
N VAL A 100 13.28 12.69 5.24
CA VAL A 100 14.10 12.33 6.41
C VAL A 100 14.54 13.58 7.17
N ALA A 101 15.00 14.62 6.47
CA ALA A 101 15.40 15.88 7.10
C ALA A 101 14.22 16.57 7.82
N PHE A 102 13.02 16.53 7.25
CA PHE A 102 11.82 17.09 7.88
C PHE A 102 11.46 16.34 9.17
N GLU A 103 11.48 14.99 9.14
CA GLU A 103 11.23 14.17 10.33
C GLU A 103 12.20 14.53 11.47
N GLY A 104 13.49 14.67 11.19
CA GLY A 104 14.50 14.99 12.20
C GLY A 104 14.45 16.45 12.66
N GLN A 105 14.45 17.41 11.74
CA GLN A 105 14.63 18.82 12.05
C GLN A 105 13.36 19.52 12.49
N VAL A 106 12.21 19.14 11.93
CA VAL A 106 10.92 19.79 12.20
C VAL A 106 10.10 18.98 13.20
N ARG A 107 10.05 17.67 13.04
CA ARG A 107 9.25 16.81 13.92
C ARG A 107 10.04 16.25 15.12
N GLY A 108 11.39 16.46 15.16
CA GLY A 108 12.24 16.03 16.27
C GLY A 108 12.32 14.50 16.43
N LYS A 109 12.13 13.75 15.33
CA LYS A 109 12.17 12.28 15.36
C LYS A 109 13.59 11.74 15.25
N ASP A 110 13.79 10.53 15.76
CA ASP A 110 15.00 9.77 15.50
C ASP A 110 14.99 9.28 14.04
N VAL A 111 15.96 9.79 13.27
CA VAL A 111 16.11 9.48 11.84
C VAL A 111 17.26 8.51 11.55
N GLU A 112 17.88 7.93 12.59
CA GLU A 112 19.00 7.00 12.40
C GLU A 112 18.59 5.83 11.50
N GLY A 113 19.30 5.67 10.38
CA GLY A 113 19.08 4.60 9.42
C GLY A 113 17.85 4.74 8.50
N LEU A 114 17.06 5.81 8.61
CA LEU A 114 15.93 6.04 7.68
C LEU A 114 16.41 6.20 6.23
N ASP A 115 17.58 6.76 6.03
CA ASP A 115 18.20 6.95 4.72
C ASP A 115 18.59 5.64 4.01
N VAL A 116 18.66 4.53 4.75
CA VAL A 116 18.95 3.19 4.20
C VAL A 116 17.74 2.27 4.16
N PHE A 117 16.65 2.62 4.87
CA PHE A 117 15.42 1.82 4.81
C PHE A 117 14.83 1.85 3.40
N PHE A 118 14.52 0.66 2.87
CA PHE A 118 13.99 0.42 1.53
C PHE A 118 14.90 0.87 0.38
N SER A 119 16.09 1.48 0.65
CA SER A 119 17.02 1.97 -0.39
C SER A 119 17.58 0.86 -1.29
N SER A 120 17.55 -0.39 -0.85
CA SER A 120 17.95 -1.55 -1.66
C SER A 120 16.89 -1.99 -2.65
N ASN A 121 15.69 -1.39 -2.63
CA ASN A 121 14.64 -1.70 -3.59
C ASN A 121 14.97 -1.14 -4.98
N LYS A 122 14.41 -1.75 -6.03
CA LYS A 122 14.57 -1.34 -7.43
C LYS A 122 13.31 -1.65 -8.22
N ARG A 123 12.87 -0.70 -9.04
CA ARG A 123 11.73 -0.87 -9.93
C ARG A 123 11.76 -2.20 -10.71
N LYS A 124 12.88 -2.55 -11.32
CA LYS A 124 13.03 -3.80 -12.08
C LYS A 124 12.82 -5.07 -11.26
N TRP A 125 13.12 -5.04 -9.94
CA TRP A 125 12.88 -6.17 -9.05
C TRP A 125 11.41 -6.27 -8.66
N PHE A 126 10.78 -5.13 -8.44
CA PHE A 126 9.34 -5.03 -8.23
C PHE A 126 8.57 -5.56 -9.45
N GLU A 127 8.86 -5.06 -10.66
CA GLU A 127 8.26 -5.53 -11.91
C GLU A 127 8.48 -7.04 -12.14
N PHE A 128 9.67 -7.55 -11.80
CA PHE A 128 9.94 -8.98 -11.85
C PHE A 128 9.09 -9.77 -10.84
N THR A 129 8.90 -9.24 -9.63
CA THR A 129 8.01 -9.85 -8.60
C THR A 129 6.59 -9.93 -9.13
N LEU A 130 6.05 -8.85 -9.71
CA LEU A 130 4.72 -8.85 -10.33
C LEU A 130 4.62 -9.94 -11.42
N GLY A 131 5.57 -9.95 -12.35
CA GLY A 131 5.55 -10.86 -13.51
C GLY A 131 5.60 -12.33 -13.13
N ILE A 132 6.44 -12.75 -12.17
CA ILE A 132 6.50 -14.16 -11.71
C ILE A 132 5.26 -14.61 -10.94
N ASN A 133 4.44 -13.64 -10.47
CA ASN A 133 3.16 -13.89 -9.79
C ASN A 133 1.94 -13.69 -10.72
N GLY A 134 2.17 -13.45 -12.01
CA GLY A 134 1.11 -13.31 -13.00
C GLY A 134 0.30 -12.01 -12.90
N VAL A 135 0.88 -10.95 -12.34
CA VAL A 135 0.23 -9.64 -12.22
C VAL A 135 0.59 -8.79 -13.43
N ASP A 136 -0.31 -8.73 -14.41
CA ASP A 136 -0.08 -8.04 -15.70
C ASP A 136 -0.79 -6.68 -15.78
N ARG A 137 -1.80 -6.42 -14.91
CA ARG A 137 -2.60 -5.18 -14.94
C ARG A 137 -1.94 -3.97 -14.30
N ALA A 138 -0.87 -4.18 -13.52
CA ALA A 138 -0.28 -3.12 -12.70
C ALA A 138 0.57 -2.17 -13.56
N GLU A 139 0.23 -0.88 -13.50
CA GLU A 139 1.07 0.20 -14.00
C GLU A 139 2.04 0.66 -12.91
N VAL A 140 3.33 0.72 -13.22
CA VAL A 140 4.38 1.04 -12.27
C VAL A 140 4.94 2.44 -12.55
N ILE A 141 4.81 3.34 -11.59
CA ILE A 141 5.29 4.72 -11.66
C ILE A 141 6.42 4.88 -10.64
N GLU A 142 7.64 5.11 -11.13
CA GLU A 142 8.78 5.46 -10.30
C GLU A 142 8.80 6.96 -10.07
N SER A 143 8.36 7.39 -8.89
CA SER A 143 8.27 8.82 -8.53
C SER A 143 8.20 9.01 -7.02
N ASP A 144 8.71 10.14 -6.56
CA ASP A 144 8.29 10.74 -5.31
C ASP A 144 6.84 11.22 -5.45
N VAL A 145 5.97 10.86 -4.51
CA VAL A 145 4.56 11.24 -4.53
C VAL A 145 4.35 12.75 -4.47
N ALA A 146 5.25 13.48 -3.81
CA ALA A 146 5.20 14.94 -3.74
C ALA A 146 5.50 15.62 -5.08
N ALA A 147 6.22 14.94 -5.99
CA ALA A 147 6.52 15.41 -7.34
C ALA A 147 5.52 14.92 -8.40
N LEU A 148 4.61 14.01 -8.01
CA LEU A 148 3.66 13.39 -8.94
C LEU A 148 2.43 14.27 -9.15
N ASP A 149 2.04 14.46 -10.41
CA ASP A 149 0.74 15.03 -10.76
C ASP A 149 -0.35 13.96 -10.60
N ILE A 150 -0.85 13.79 -9.38
CA ILE A 150 -1.87 12.81 -9.02
C ILE A 150 -3.16 13.05 -9.83
N GLY A 151 -3.47 14.29 -10.21
CA GLY A 151 -4.62 14.63 -11.03
C GLY A 151 -4.67 13.88 -12.36
N ARG A 152 -3.50 13.50 -12.90
CA ARG A 152 -3.40 12.72 -14.15
C ARG A 152 -3.67 11.23 -14.01
N MET A 153 -3.78 10.71 -12.79
CA MET A 153 -4.15 9.31 -12.57
C MET A 153 -5.60 9.02 -12.98
N GLY A 154 -6.41 10.07 -13.10
CA GLY A 154 -7.85 9.96 -13.35
C GLY A 154 -8.61 9.59 -12.06
N PRO A 155 -9.87 9.16 -12.16
CA PRO A 155 -10.64 8.80 -10.98
C PRO A 155 -10.01 7.61 -10.24
N VAL A 156 -10.07 7.67 -8.92
CA VAL A 156 -9.55 6.63 -8.01
C VAL A 156 -10.70 6.05 -7.20
N ALA A 157 -10.90 4.73 -7.25
CA ALA A 157 -11.88 4.03 -6.44
C ALA A 157 -11.33 3.64 -5.07
N PHE A 158 -10.08 3.19 -5.02
CA PHE A 158 -9.39 2.78 -3.80
C PHE A 158 -7.94 3.26 -3.83
N CYS A 159 -7.44 3.71 -2.69
CA CYS A 159 -6.00 3.94 -2.53
C CYS A 159 -5.52 3.40 -1.18
N LEU A 160 -4.39 2.67 -1.21
CA LEU A 160 -3.56 2.40 -0.05
C LEU A 160 -2.38 3.39 -0.06
N ILE A 161 -2.19 4.13 1.04
CA ILE A 161 -1.04 5.02 1.28
C ILE A 161 -0.18 4.37 2.34
N ASP A 162 1.04 3.94 1.98
CA ASP A 162 2.01 3.24 2.83
C ASP A 162 3.41 3.80 2.57
N VAL A 163 3.60 5.09 2.91
CA VAL A 163 4.85 5.85 2.70
C VAL A 163 5.39 6.45 4.00
N ASP A 164 4.86 6.01 5.13
CA ASP A 164 5.36 6.18 6.50
C ASP A 164 5.50 7.62 7.00
N LEU A 165 6.17 8.50 6.24
CA LEU A 165 6.62 9.80 6.71
C LEU A 165 5.56 10.90 6.47
N TYR A 166 5.64 11.97 7.26
CA TYR A 166 4.63 13.04 7.27
C TYR A 166 4.45 13.73 5.90
N LEU A 167 5.55 14.16 5.26
CA LEU A 167 5.45 14.93 4.01
C LEU A 167 4.83 14.13 2.86
N PRO A 168 5.27 12.90 2.56
CA PRO A 168 4.71 12.13 1.46
C PRO A 168 3.26 11.71 1.73
N VAL A 169 2.87 11.35 2.97
CA VAL A 169 1.48 11.04 3.31
C VAL A 169 0.60 12.28 3.13
N ARG A 170 1.03 13.45 3.60
CA ARG A 170 0.32 14.70 3.41
C ARG A 170 0.12 15.06 1.94
N ALA A 171 1.16 14.89 1.12
CA ALA A 171 1.10 15.13 -0.33
C ALA A 171 0.15 14.16 -1.03
N ALA A 172 0.23 12.86 -0.68
CA ALA A 172 -0.66 11.84 -1.22
C ALA A 172 -2.12 12.14 -0.89
N LEU A 173 -2.44 12.43 0.37
CA LEU A 173 -3.81 12.74 0.81
C LEU A 173 -4.39 13.95 0.07
N ALA A 174 -3.63 15.03 -0.05
CA ALA A 174 -4.08 16.24 -0.73
C ALA A 174 -4.43 15.97 -2.21
N GLY A 175 -3.57 15.28 -2.95
CA GLY A 175 -3.81 15.00 -4.36
C GLY A 175 -4.88 13.93 -4.59
N LEU A 176 -4.89 12.87 -3.78
CA LEU A 176 -5.81 11.73 -3.97
C LEU A 176 -7.26 12.09 -3.62
N PHE A 177 -7.49 12.91 -2.60
CA PHE A 177 -8.86 13.22 -2.21
C PHE A 177 -9.64 13.98 -3.30
N ASP A 178 -8.95 14.79 -4.09
CA ASP A 178 -9.56 15.51 -5.22
C ASP A 178 -10.04 14.55 -6.31
N VAL A 179 -9.24 13.52 -6.62
CA VAL A 179 -9.53 12.52 -7.67
C VAL A 179 -10.24 11.27 -7.14
N LEU A 180 -10.46 11.17 -5.82
CA LEU A 180 -11.19 10.05 -5.23
C LEU A 180 -12.64 10.10 -5.72
N SER A 181 -13.13 9.00 -6.26
CA SER A 181 -14.49 8.89 -6.76
C SER A 181 -15.51 8.88 -5.64
N PRO A 182 -16.75 9.37 -5.89
CA PRO A 182 -17.85 9.17 -4.95
C PRO A 182 -18.02 7.67 -4.62
N GLY A 183 -18.10 7.34 -3.33
CA GLY A 183 -18.12 5.98 -2.83
C GLY A 183 -16.71 5.33 -2.71
N GLY A 184 -15.68 6.03 -3.15
CA GLY A 184 -14.28 5.55 -3.04
C GLY A 184 -13.70 5.65 -1.62
N MET A 185 -12.57 4.98 -1.42
CA MET A 185 -11.91 4.86 -0.13
C MET A 185 -10.40 5.06 -0.23
N ILE A 186 -9.84 5.80 0.73
CA ILE A 186 -8.41 5.85 1.00
C ILE A 186 -8.15 5.13 2.33
N VAL A 187 -7.15 4.26 2.34
CA VAL A 187 -6.59 3.61 3.54
C VAL A 187 -5.18 4.14 3.74
N VAL A 188 -4.89 4.66 4.93
CA VAL A 188 -3.55 5.16 5.30
C VAL A 188 -2.96 4.22 6.32
N ASP A 189 -1.78 3.68 6.04
CA ASP A 189 -1.05 2.85 6.99
C ASP A 189 -0.38 3.67 8.09
N ASP A 190 0.07 3.00 9.14
CA ASP A 190 0.80 3.55 10.28
C ASP A 190 0.08 4.68 11.04
N CYS A 191 -1.25 4.68 11.02
CA CYS A 191 -2.08 5.62 11.77
C CYS A 191 -2.16 5.27 13.26
N PHE A 192 -1.04 5.38 14.01
CA PHE A 192 -0.99 5.27 15.47
C PHE A 192 0.14 6.11 16.08
N GLU A 193 -0.03 6.52 17.34
CA GLU A 193 0.86 7.43 18.04
C GLU A 193 2.12 6.73 18.60
N HIS A 194 3.12 7.55 18.93
CA HIS A 194 4.32 7.16 19.69
C HIS A 194 5.19 6.09 19.04
N GLN A 195 5.14 5.99 17.74
CA GLN A 195 6.03 5.11 16.97
C GLN A 195 6.92 5.93 16.03
N ARG A 196 7.88 5.27 15.38
CA ARG A 196 8.87 5.90 14.50
C ARG A 196 8.23 6.58 13.29
N TYR A 197 7.16 5.98 12.75
CA TYR A 197 6.46 6.41 11.54
C TYR A 197 5.15 7.16 11.83
N ASP A 198 4.99 7.73 13.02
CA ASP A 198 3.77 8.49 13.38
C ASP A 198 3.57 9.77 12.55
N GLY A 199 4.44 10.00 11.55
CA GLY A 199 4.26 10.99 10.50
C GLY A 199 2.99 10.75 9.70
N ALA A 200 2.72 9.50 9.36
CA ALA A 200 1.49 9.10 8.69
C ALA A 200 0.24 9.43 9.54
N TYR A 201 0.27 9.12 10.83
CA TYR A 201 -0.84 9.43 11.74
C TYR A 201 -1.07 10.93 11.89
N GLN A 202 -0.01 11.73 12.03
CA GLN A 202 -0.14 13.18 12.10
C GLN A 202 -0.74 13.75 10.82
N ALA A 203 -0.23 13.38 9.65
CA ALA A 203 -0.75 13.84 8.37
C ALA A 203 -2.23 13.44 8.17
N TYR A 204 -2.59 12.21 8.54
CA TYR A 204 -3.96 11.72 8.49
C TYR A 204 -4.90 12.52 9.41
N THR A 205 -4.52 12.74 10.67
CA THR A 205 -5.37 13.45 11.65
C THR A 205 -5.55 14.92 11.28
N GLU A 206 -4.51 15.59 10.81
CA GLU A 206 -4.59 16.96 10.31
C GLU A 206 -5.50 17.05 9.07
N PHE A 207 -5.39 16.08 8.17
CA PHE A 207 -6.19 16.04 6.94
C PHE A 207 -7.70 15.87 7.25
N VAL A 208 -8.06 14.87 8.06
CA VAL A 208 -9.47 14.62 8.38
C VAL A 208 -10.09 15.78 9.17
N ALA A 209 -9.32 16.43 10.05
CA ALA A 209 -9.75 17.61 10.77
C ALA A 209 -10.00 18.80 9.81
N ALA A 210 -9.08 19.07 8.89
CA ALA A 210 -9.20 20.17 7.92
C ALA A 210 -10.40 20.01 6.97
N HIS A 211 -10.80 18.77 6.68
CA HIS A 211 -11.91 18.46 5.78
C HIS A 211 -13.22 18.11 6.50
N ALA A 212 -13.27 18.26 7.83
CA ALA A 212 -14.42 17.89 8.67
C ALA A 212 -14.88 16.43 8.43
N LEU A 213 -13.91 15.52 8.25
CA LEU A 213 -14.13 14.08 8.07
C LEU A 213 -14.01 13.36 9.42
N PRO A 214 -14.68 12.21 9.60
CA PRO A 214 -14.52 11.40 10.79
C PRO A 214 -13.11 10.80 10.85
N ALA A 215 -12.46 10.90 12.01
CA ALA A 215 -11.20 10.22 12.28
C ALA A 215 -11.48 8.74 12.62
N ILE A 216 -11.28 7.85 11.68
CA ILE A 216 -11.54 6.40 11.82
C ILE A 216 -10.22 5.66 11.65
N VAL A 217 -9.77 4.98 12.70
CA VAL A 217 -8.62 4.07 12.65
C VAL A 217 -9.08 2.66 13.02
N VAL A 218 -8.79 1.69 12.16
CA VAL A 218 -9.16 0.30 12.36
C VAL A 218 -7.93 -0.60 12.45
N LEU A 219 -8.09 -1.77 13.05
CA LEU A 219 -7.06 -2.80 13.14
C LEU A 219 -5.71 -2.29 13.69
N GLY A 220 -5.79 -1.25 14.53
CA GLY A 220 -4.67 -0.71 15.28
C GLY A 220 -3.80 0.29 14.52
N LYS A 221 -3.88 0.38 13.18
CA LYS A 221 -3.01 1.27 12.41
C LYS A 221 -3.57 1.78 11.07
N LEU A 222 -4.72 1.32 10.61
CA LEU A 222 -5.26 1.71 9.30
C LEU A 222 -6.24 2.88 9.45
N GLY A 223 -5.85 4.05 9.01
CA GLY A 223 -6.69 5.24 8.89
C GLY A 223 -7.59 5.16 7.66
N ILE A 224 -8.89 5.48 7.81
CA ILE A 224 -9.87 5.34 6.73
C ILE A 224 -10.44 6.70 6.37
N ILE A 225 -10.45 7.01 5.08
CA ILE A 225 -11.15 8.15 4.49
C ILE A 225 -12.12 7.64 3.43
N ARG A 226 -13.36 8.08 3.48
CA ARG A 226 -14.39 7.72 2.50
C ARG A 226 -14.96 8.99 1.85
N LYS A 227 -15.17 8.97 0.56
CA LYS A 227 -15.90 10.01 -0.14
C LYS A 227 -17.36 9.59 -0.29
N ALA A 228 -18.27 10.39 0.25
CA ALA A 228 -19.70 10.07 0.21
C ALA A 228 -20.18 9.79 -1.22
N ALA A 229 -20.97 8.75 -1.41
CA ALA A 229 -21.65 8.51 -2.67
C ALA A 229 -22.81 9.53 -2.87
N PRO A 230 -23.20 9.86 -4.10
CA PRO A 230 -24.33 10.73 -4.36
C PRO A 230 -25.59 10.19 -3.68
N GLY A 231 -26.25 11.03 -2.85
CA GLY A 231 -27.49 10.67 -2.14
C GLY A 231 -27.29 9.97 -0.78
N GLN A 232 -26.06 9.71 -0.35
CA GLN A 232 -25.81 9.33 1.03
C GLN A 232 -25.69 10.58 1.93
N PRO A 233 -26.26 10.55 3.17
CA PRO A 233 -26.08 11.66 4.10
C PRO A 233 -24.58 11.83 4.39
N LYS A 234 -24.10 13.07 4.40
CA LYS A 234 -22.74 13.38 4.83
C LYS A 234 -22.55 12.83 6.24
N HIS A 235 -21.47 12.12 6.47
CA HIS A 235 -21.13 11.59 7.79
C HIS A 235 -21.22 12.72 8.84
N GLY A 236 -22.22 12.67 9.69
CA GLY A 236 -22.52 13.69 10.71
C GLY A 236 -24.00 13.77 11.09
N GLU A 237 -24.92 13.24 10.28
CA GLU A 237 -26.37 13.28 10.52
C GLU A 237 -26.99 11.88 10.78
N ALA A 238 -26.20 10.87 11.14
CA ALA A 238 -26.76 9.63 11.65
C ALA A 238 -27.32 9.90 13.05
N SER A 239 -28.64 10.04 13.12
CA SER A 239 -29.45 10.18 14.32
C SER A 239 -29.05 9.14 15.36
N VAL A 240 -28.83 9.62 16.58
CA VAL A 240 -28.95 8.83 17.81
C VAL A 240 -30.42 8.41 17.92
N ALA A 241 -30.76 7.30 17.28
CA ALA A 241 -32.03 6.62 17.49
C ALA A 241 -31.77 5.12 17.34
N ASP A 242 -32.04 4.46 18.45
CA ASP A 242 -32.15 3.05 18.72
C ASP A 242 -30.84 2.30 19.05
N ALA A 243 -30.71 2.20 20.36
CA ALA A 243 -29.84 1.36 21.19
C ALA A 243 -29.97 -0.13 20.95
#